data_b2318f6c44486ad2d5253acb6bf1bb16
#
_entry.id   b2318f6c44486ad2d5253acb6bf1bb16
#
_cell.length_a   1.000
_cell.length_b   1.000
_cell.length_c   1.000
_cell.angle_alpha   90.00
_cell.angle_beta   90.00
_cell.angle_gamma   90.00
#
_symmetry.space_group_name_H-M   'P 1'
#
loop_
_entity.id
_entity.type
_entity.pdbx_description
1 polymer ?
#
loop_
_entity_poly.entity_id
_entity_poly.type
_entity_poly.pdbx_seq_one_letter_code
_entity_poly.pdbx_strand_id
1 'polypeptide(L)'
;PGSFIYKMLRKKNIVLNGKKATGNEHLRKGDSVKLFLADDTIAKFQAAGKTVEENIKNTVKLDVIYEDQNVIFINKPSGMLSQKAKETDVSVVENVTAYLLESGQLTKENLQTFRPSICNRLDRNTSGLIVAGKSLAGLQQMGELFKERTLKKYYLCIVKGRITEPAHISGYLVKDEKTNRVSFSNGTSSKEANGLPIETEYLPIAWNQEMTL
;
A
#
# COMPACT_ATOMS: atom_id res chain seq x y z
N PRO A 1 3.27 14.76 -2.54
CA PRO A 1 2.44 14.21 -1.46
C PRO A 1 0.98 14.63 -1.67
N GLY A 2 0.02 13.69 -1.44
CA GLY A 2 -1.41 13.97 -1.65
C GLY A 2 -1.91 15.19 -0.88
N SER A 3 -1.45 15.37 0.35
CA SER A 3 -1.78 16.54 1.18
C SER A 3 -1.41 17.89 0.53
N PHE A 4 -0.30 17.94 -0.22
CA PHE A 4 0.09 19.13 -0.96
C PHE A 4 -0.85 19.39 -2.13
N ILE A 5 -1.21 18.37 -2.91
CA ILE A 5 -2.15 18.49 -4.04
C ILE A 5 -3.49 19.03 -3.55
N TYR A 6 -4.08 18.45 -2.51
CA TYR A 6 -5.34 18.95 -1.93
C TYR A 6 -5.24 20.38 -1.39
N LYS A 7 -4.07 20.76 -0.83
CA LYS A 7 -3.82 22.15 -0.42
C LYS A 7 -3.82 23.11 -1.64
N MET A 8 -3.21 22.69 -2.77
CA MET A 8 -3.18 23.48 -3.99
C MET A 8 -4.55 23.58 -4.67
N LEU A 9 -5.33 22.52 -4.68
CA LEU A 9 -6.72 22.52 -5.14
C LEU A 9 -7.59 23.49 -4.33
N ARG A 10 -7.49 23.45 -2.99
CA ARG A 10 -8.21 24.38 -2.10
C ARG A 10 -7.85 25.85 -2.37
N LYS A 11 -6.57 26.13 -2.65
CA LYS A 11 -6.06 27.48 -2.97
C LYS A 11 -6.33 27.92 -4.42
N LYS A 12 -6.97 27.08 -5.25
CA LYS A 12 -7.16 27.31 -6.69
C LYS A 12 -5.84 27.40 -7.48
N ASN A 13 -4.74 26.90 -6.94
CA ASN A 13 -3.47 26.79 -7.66
C ASN A 13 -3.45 25.61 -8.64
N ILE A 14 -4.43 24.72 -8.54
CA ILE A 14 -4.74 23.66 -9.50
C ILE A 14 -6.20 23.83 -9.88
N VAL A 15 -6.47 23.95 -11.18
CA VAL A 15 -7.82 24.10 -11.72
C VAL A 15 -8.05 23.12 -12.87
N LEU A 16 -9.28 22.64 -13.00
CA LEU A 16 -9.73 21.77 -14.08
C LEU A 16 -10.69 22.55 -14.98
N ASN A 17 -10.40 22.62 -16.28
CA ASN A 17 -11.19 23.35 -17.26
C ASN A 17 -11.49 24.81 -16.84
N GLY A 18 -10.50 25.48 -16.23
CA GLY A 18 -10.62 26.83 -15.71
C GLY A 18 -11.43 27.00 -14.44
N LYS A 19 -11.97 25.92 -13.87
CA LYS A 19 -12.80 25.93 -12.64
C LYS A 19 -12.05 25.33 -11.47
N LYS A 20 -12.47 25.67 -10.25
CA LYS A 20 -11.96 25.05 -9.03
C LYS A 20 -12.28 23.57 -9.04
N ALA A 21 -11.26 22.73 -8.77
CA ALA A 21 -11.41 21.31 -8.62
C ALA A 21 -11.26 20.87 -7.14
N THR A 22 -11.87 19.76 -6.78
CA THR A 22 -11.87 19.17 -5.43
C THR A 22 -10.85 18.04 -5.30
N GLY A 23 -10.47 17.42 -6.44
CA GLY A 23 -9.55 16.29 -6.50
C GLY A 23 -10.24 14.92 -6.58
N ASN A 24 -11.58 14.92 -6.67
CA ASN A 24 -12.40 13.70 -6.82
C ASN A 24 -12.96 13.56 -8.24
N GLU A 25 -12.66 14.51 -9.11
CA GLU A 25 -13.12 14.51 -10.50
C GLU A 25 -12.43 13.43 -11.32
N HIS A 26 -13.21 12.70 -12.11
CA HIS A 26 -12.69 11.79 -13.13
C HIS A 26 -12.36 12.58 -14.41
N LEU A 27 -11.07 12.60 -14.76
CA LEU A 27 -10.60 13.28 -15.95
C LEU A 27 -11.06 12.56 -17.22
N ARG A 28 -11.42 13.34 -18.26
CA ARG A 28 -11.81 12.87 -19.56
C ARG A 28 -10.81 13.34 -20.63
N LYS A 29 -10.74 12.64 -21.74
CA LYS A 29 -9.92 13.07 -22.88
C LYS A 29 -10.36 14.48 -23.32
N GLY A 30 -9.41 15.41 -23.38
CA GLY A 30 -9.66 16.81 -23.71
C GLY A 30 -9.77 17.75 -22.50
N ASP A 31 -9.79 17.24 -21.28
CA ASP A 31 -9.75 18.08 -20.08
C ASP A 31 -8.41 18.82 -19.96
N SER A 32 -8.48 20.08 -19.54
CA SER A 32 -7.33 20.94 -19.29
C SER A 32 -7.10 21.13 -17.80
N VAL A 33 -5.96 20.64 -17.31
CA VAL A 33 -5.50 20.88 -15.93
C VAL A 33 -4.44 21.97 -15.95
N LYS A 34 -4.71 23.11 -15.29
CA LYS A 34 -3.73 24.20 -15.17
C LYS A 34 -3.16 24.23 -13.74
N LEU A 35 -1.85 24.36 -13.67
CA LEU A 35 -1.08 24.44 -12.43
C LEU A 35 -0.50 25.85 -12.30
N PHE A 36 -0.84 26.57 -11.24
CA PHE A 36 -0.28 27.88 -10.88
C PHE A 36 0.69 27.68 -9.71
N LEU A 37 1.88 27.18 -10.03
CA LEU A 37 2.93 26.88 -9.05
C LEU A 37 4.16 27.72 -9.39
N ALA A 38 4.86 28.19 -8.34
CA ALA A 38 6.15 28.85 -8.52
C ALA A 38 7.21 27.82 -8.99
N ASP A 39 8.15 28.26 -9.82
CA ASP A 39 9.22 27.42 -10.36
C ASP A 39 10.04 26.73 -9.29
N ASP A 40 10.34 27.41 -8.17
CA ASP A 40 10.99 26.82 -7.00
C ASP A 40 10.22 25.65 -6.38
N THR A 41 8.88 25.71 -6.44
CA THR A 41 8.02 24.63 -5.96
C THR A 41 8.11 23.43 -6.90
N ILE A 42 8.10 23.67 -8.20
CA ILE A 42 8.27 22.64 -9.22
C ILE A 42 9.65 21.99 -9.08
N ALA A 43 10.71 22.80 -8.96
CA ALA A 43 12.09 22.32 -8.80
C ALA A 43 12.28 21.44 -7.54
N LYS A 44 11.67 21.82 -6.39
CA LYS A 44 11.68 21.00 -5.17
C LYS A 44 11.06 19.62 -5.38
N PHE A 45 9.96 19.53 -6.13
CA PHE A 45 9.33 18.24 -6.41
C PHE A 45 10.09 17.42 -7.45
N GLN A 46 10.77 18.06 -8.40
CA GLN A 46 11.67 17.39 -9.35
C GLN A 46 12.93 16.85 -8.65
N ALA A 47 13.50 17.61 -7.70
CA ALA A 47 14.66 17.20 -6.91
C ALA A 47 14.34 15.98 -6.03
N ALA A 48 13.14 15.90 -5.46
CA ALA A 48 12.67 14.72 -4.72
C ALA A 48 12.60 13.45 -5.59
N GLY A 49 12.60 13.58 -6.91
CA GLY A 49 12.71 12.46 -7.86
C GLY A 49 14.12 11.85 -7.95
N LYS A 50 15.17 12.61 -7.62
CA LYS A 50 16.56 12.15 -7.73
C LYS A 50 17.00 11.18 -6.62
N THR A 51 16.34 11.22 -5.46
CA THR A 51 16.62 10.30 -4.34
C THR A 51 16.25 8.84 -4.61
N VAL A 52 15.51 8.55 -5.67
CA VAL A 52 15.18 7.16 -6.06
C VAL A 52 16.42 6.42 -6.57
N GLU A 53 17.34 7.08 -7.22
CA GLU A 53 18.54 6.44 -7.82
C GLU A 53 19.54 5.94 -6.77
N GLU A 54 19.68 6.64 -5.64
CA GLU A 54 20.60 6.22 -4.57
C GLU A 54 20.12 5.00 -3.79
N ASN A 55 18.81 4.83 -3.69
CA ASN A 55 18.19 3.73 -2.95
C ASN A 55 18.16 2.41 -3.75
N ILE A 56 18.31 2.47 -5.08
CA ILE A 56 18.32 1.28 -5.95
C ILE A 56 19.59 0.42 -5.73
N LYS A 57 20.68 1.02 -5.29
CA LYS A 57 21.97 0.31 -5.10
C LYS A 57 21.97 -0.76 -4.00
N ASN A 58 21.02 -0.72 -3.07
CA ASN A 58 20.94 -1.63 -1.93
C ASN A 58 19.74 -2.59 -2.01
N THR A 59 19.21 -2.83 -3.22
CA THR A 59 18.08 -3.72 -3.41
C THR A 59 18.50 -5.19 -3.36
N VAL A 60 17.56 -6.05 -2.97
CA VAL A 60 17.74 -7.50 -2.94
C VAL A 60 16.92 -8.13 -4.07
N LYS A 61 17.38 -9.30 -4.54
CA LYS A 61 16.64 -10.08 -5.54
C LYS A 61 15.25 -10.39 -5.03
N LEU A 62 14.22 -10.08 -5.85
CA LEU A 62 12.83 -10.40 -5.55
C LEU A 62 12.52 -11.87 -5.84
N ASP A 63 11.75 -12.48 -4.96
CA ASP A 63 11.11 -13.77 -5.20
C ASP A 63 9.74 -13.53 -5.87
N VAL A 64 9.75 -13.54 -7.21
CA VAL A 64 8.57 -13.27 -8.05
C VAL A 64 7.79 -14.55 -8.24
N ILE A 65 6.53 -14.57 -7.78
CA ILE A 65 5.62 -15.72 -7.87
C ILE A 65 4.82 -15.69 -9.18
N TYR A 66 4.38 -14.49 -9.58
CA TYR A 66 3.62 -14.26 -10.80
C TYR A 66 3.87 -12.85 -11.31
N GLU A 67 3.86 -12.68 -12.60
CA GLU A 67 4.01 -11.37 -13.24
C GLU A 67 3.27 -11.34 -14.58
N ASP A 68 2.59 -10.22 -14.85
CA ASP A 68 2.05 -9.88 -16.16
C ASP A 68 2.38 -8.43 -16.54
N GLN A 69 1.68 -7.86 -17.52
CA GLN A 69 1.92 -6.49 -17.98
C GLN A 69 1.51 -5.43 -16.94
N ASN A 70 0.60 -5.74 -16.01
CA ASN A 70 -0.03 -4.79 -15.11
C ASN A 70 0.34 -4.98 -13.65
N VAL A 71 0.61 -6.21 -13.23
CA VAL A 71 0.86 -6.55 -11.83
C VAL A 71 2.03 -7.52 -11.67
N ILE A 72 2.61 -7.52 -10.49
CA ILE A 72 3.64 -8.45 -10.04
C ILE A 72 3.29 -8.94 -8.64
N PHE A 73 3.38 -10.24 -8.41
CA PHE A 73 3.16 -10.92 -7.14
C PHE A 73 4.51 -11.38 -6.59
N ILE A 74 4.80 -11.00 -5.38
CA ILE A 74 6.11 -11.18 -4.75
C ILE A 74 5.93 -11.89 -3.42
N ASN A 75 6.74 -12.91 -3.17
CA ASN A 75 6.89 -13.50 -1.85
C ASN A 75 7.84 -12.64 -1.02
N LYS A 76 7.27 -11.76 -0.20
CA LYS A 76 8.05 -10.89 0.70
C LYS A 76 8.68 -11.71 1.81
N PRO A 77 10.00 -11.67 2.00
CA PRO A 77 10.62 -12.31 3.16
C PRO A 77 10.28 -11.57 4.47
N SER A 78 10.37 -12.30 5.58
CA SER A 78 10.34 -11.69 6.92
C SER A 78 11.52 -10.72 7.09
N GLY A 79 11.32 -9.64 7.82
CA GLY A 79 12.31 -8.59 8.05
C GLY A 79 12.29 -7.45 7.03
N MET A 80 11.74 -7.66 5.82
CA MET A 80 11.61 -6.64 4.79
C MET A 80 10.40 -5.74 5.04
N LEU A 81 10.57 -4.42 4.84
CA LEU A 81 9.48 -3.45 4.88
C LEU A 81 8.63 -3.52 3.61
N SER A 82 7.32 -3.44 3.75
CA SER A 82 6.40 -3.27 2.62
C SER A 82 6.56 -1.89 1.96
N GLN A 83 6.66 -0.85 2.77
CA GLN A 83 6.91 0.54 2.37
C GLN A 83 7.93 1.17 3.32
N LYS A 84 8.65 2.19 2.85
CA LYS A 84 9.56 2.97 3.67
C LYS A 84 8.87 3.59 4.87
N ALA A 85 9.52 3.56 6.02
CA ALA A 85 9.19 4.38 7.18
C ALA A 85 10.07 5.64 7.23
N LYS A 86 11.33 5.54 6.75
CA LYS A 86 12.31 6.63 6.64
C LYS A 86 12.86 6.67 5.21
N GLU A 87 13.44 7.80 4.81
CA GLU A 87 14.01 7.97 3.46
C GLU A 87 15.15 6.98 3.15
N THR A 88 15.91 6.60 4.17
CA THR A 88 17.03 5.65 4.04
C THR A 88 16.61 4.19 3.96
N ASP A 89 15.35 3.88 4.24
CA ASP A 89 14.87 2.50 4.21
C ASP A 89 14.77 1.98 2.76
N VAL A 90 15.02 0.67 2.62
CA VAL A 90 14.72 -0.08 1.40
C VAL A 90 13.53 -0.99 1.68
N SER A 91 12.51 -0.89 0.85
CA SER A 91 11.27 -1.67 1.00
C SER A 91 10.94 -2.46 -0.27
N VAL A 92 9.85 -3.20 -0.25
CA VAL A 92 9.35 -3.91 -1.44
C VAL A 92 9.18 -2.95 -2.62
N VAL A 93 8.73 -1.71 -2.39
CA VAL A 93 8.52 -0.72 -3.46
C VAL A 93 9.83 -0.39 -4.19
N GLU A 94 10.93 -0.18 -3.47
CA GLU A 94 12.23 0.09 -4.06
C GLU A 94 12.77 -1.12 -4.81
N ASN A 95 12.61 -2.33 -4.23
CA ASN A 95 13.04 -3.56 -4.88
C ASN A 95 12.25 -3.83 -6.19
N VAL A 96 10.93 -3.60 -6.21
CA VAL A 96 10.10 -3.69 -7.43
C VAL A 96 10.55 -2.68 -8.46
N THR A 97 10.79 -1.44 -8.05
CA THR A 97 11.25 -0.38 -8.96
C THR A 97 12.59 -0.74 -9.59
N ALA A 98 13.55 -1.24 -8.80
CA ALA A 98 14.85 -1.69 -9.29
C ALA A 98 14.71 -2.85 -10.28
N TYR A 99 13.93 -3.86 -9.91
CA TYR A 99 13.67 -5.03 -10.77
C TYR A 99 13.12 -4.63 -12.14
N LEU A 100 12.11 -3.72 -12.16
CA LEU A 100 11.49 -3.26 -13.41
C LEU A 100 12.44 -2.41 -14.26
N LEU A 101 13.34 -1.64 -13.66
CA LEU A 101 14.38 -0.90 -14.36
C LEU A 101 15.44 -1.84 -14.95
N GLU A 102 15.92 -2.80 -14.16
CA GLU A 102 16.94 -3.78 -14.58
C GLU A 102 16.41 -4.69 -15.69
N SER A 103 15.14 -5.06 -15.64
CA SER A 103 14.51 -5.88 -16.70
C SER A 103 14.08 -5.08 -17.94
N GLY A 104 14.29 -3.75 -17.95
CA GLY A 104 13.90 -2.87 -19.05
C GLY A 104 12.39 -2.63 -19.20
N GLN A 105 11.61 -3.09 -18.25
CA GLN A 105 10.15 -2.90 -18.26
C GLN A 105 9.72 -1.48 -17.81
N LEU A 106 10.61 -0.77 -17.17
CA LEU A 106 10.44 0.61 -16.73
C LEU A 106 11.68 1.41 -17.14
N THR A 107 11.48 2.67 -17.53
CA THR A 107 12.59 3.59 -17.82
C THR A 107 12.61 4.72 -16.78
N LYS A 108 13.72 5.45 -16.71
CA LYS A 108 13.83 6.62 -15.82
C LYS A 108 12.82 7.72 -16.17
N GLU A 109 12.53 7.86 -17.46
CA GLU A 109 11.53 8.83 -17.96
C GLU A 109 10.13 8.42 -17.50
N ASN A 110 9.80 7.11 -17.53
CA ASN A 110 8.52 6.60 -17.05
C ASN A 110 8.31 6.88 -15.55
N LEU A 111 9.38 6.85 -14.73
CA LEU A 111 9.30 7.15 -13.30
C LEU A 111 8.86 8.58 -12.99
N GLN A 112 8.95 9.50 -13.94
CA GLN A 112 8.47 10.87 -13.77
C GLN A 112 6.94 10.95 -13.79
N THR A 113 6.29 10.06 -14.54
CA THR A 113 4.84 10.04 -14.73
C THR A 113 4.14 8.94 -13.96
N PHE A 114 4.80 7.80 -13.78
CA PHE A 114 4.26 6.65 -13.07
C PHE A 114 5.33 6.02 -12.16
N ARG A 115 4.94 5.64 -10.94
CA ARG A 115 5.77 4.88 -10.02
C ARG A 115 5.07 3.61 -9.61
N PRO A 116 5.71 2.45 -9.75
CA PRO A 116 5.22 1.19 -9.20
C PRO A 116 4.93 1.33 -7.72
N SER A 117 3.87 0.70 -7.25
CA SER A 117 3.51 0.71 -5.84
C SER A 117 2.83 -0.58 -5.45
N ILE A 118 2.85 -0.90 -4.17
CA ILE A 118 2.18 -2.07 -3.63
C ILE A 118 0.68 -1.81 -3.45
N CYS A 119 -0.12 -2.85 -3.66
CA CYS A 119 -1.59 -2.81 -3.54
C CYS A 119 -2.06 -3.30 -2.15
N ASN A 120 -1.25 -4.13 -1.47
CA ASN A 120 -1.47 -4.58 -0.10
C ASN A 120 -0.20 -4.43 0.73
N ARG A 121 -0.32 -4.55 2.04
CA ARG A 121 0.81 -4.46 2.97
C ARG A 121 0.84 -5.69 3.88
N LEU A 122 2.05 -6.11 4.20
CA LEU A 122 2.34 -7.04 5.29
C LEU A 122 3.25 -6.32 6.28
N ASP A 123 3.17 -6.68 7.53
CA ASP A 123 4.07 -6.18 8.56
C ASP A 123 5.52 -6.60 8.26
N ARG A 124 6.47 -5.93 8.88
CA ARG A 124 7.90 -6.18 8.65
C ARG A 124 8.26 -7.65 8.84
N ASN A 125 7.78 -8.25 9.92
CA ASN A 125 8.11 -9.62 10.29
C ASN A 125 7.16 -10.67 9.69
N THR A 126 6.12 -10.25 8.95
CA THR A 126 5.23 -11.15 8.23
C THR A 126 5.80 -11.40 6.84
N SER A 127 6.03 -12.67 6.50
CA SER A 127 6.35 -13.11 5.14
C SER A 127 5.08 -13.40 4.35
N GLY A 128 5.20 -13.50 3.02
CA GLY A 128 4.13 -13.92 2.13
C GLY A 128 3.83 -12.94 1.01
N LEU A 129 2.65 -13.08 0.43
CA LEU A 129 2.31 -12.49 -0.85
C LEU A 129 2.02 -10.99 -0.78
N ILE A 130 2.80 -10.21 -1.52
CA ILE A 130 2.52 -8.80 -1.82
C ILE A 130 2.25 -8.66 -3.32
N VAL A 131 1.23 -7.90 -3.64
CA VAL A 131 0.90 -7.50 -5.00
C VAL A 131 1.35 -6.07 -5.23
N ALA A 132 2.08 -5.83 -6.31
CA ALA A 132 2.44 -4.49 -6.75
C ALA A 132 1.91 -4.22 -8.16
N GLY A 133 1.46 -2.99 -8.41
CA GLY A 133 1.07 -2.54 -9.73
C GLY A 133 2.26 -2.04 -10.52
N LYS A 134 2.44 -2.57 -11.71
CA LYS A 134 3.44 -2.18 -12.70
C LYS A 134 2.92 -1.10 -13.65
N SER A 135 1.61 -0.92 -13.70
CA SER A 135 0.91 0.09 -14.48
C SER A 135 -0.14 0.80 -13.62
N LEU A 136 -0.60 1.97 -14.08
CA LEU A 136 -1.69 2.68 -13.43
C LEU A 136 -2.99 1.84 -13.42
N ALA A 137 -3.26 1.14 -14.52
CA ALA A 137 -4.42 0.25 -14.63
C ALA A 137 -4.35 -0.88 -13.58
N GLY A 138 -3.17 -1.52 -13.43
CA GLY A 138 -2.95 -2.54 -12.42
C GLY A 138 -3.15 -2.03 -10.99
N LEU A 139 -2.61 -0.83 -10.68
CA LEU A 139 -2.81 -0.20 -9.36
C LEU A 139 -4.28 0.10 -9.07
N GLN A 140 -5.00 0.65 -10.04
CA GLN A 140 -6.41 0.99 -9.88
C GLN A 140 -7.27 -0.26 -9.69
N GLN A 141 -7.10 -1.25 -10.57
CA GLN A 141 -7.88 -2.49 -10.55
C GLN A 141 -7.66 -3.29 -9.27
N MET A 142 -6.40 -3.48 -8.87
CA MET A 142 -6.09 -4.14 -7.60
C MET A 142 -6.54 -3.32 -6.40
N GLY A 143 -6.42 -1.99 -6.45
CA GLY A 143 -6.89 -1.10 -5.39
C GLY A 143 -8.41 -1.21 -5.16
N GLU A 144 -9.20 -1.34 -6.23
CA GLU A 144 -10.65 -1.56 -6.15
C GLU A 144 -10.96 -2.92 -5.52
N LEU A 145 -10.34 -4.02 -5.99
CA LEU A 145 -10.53 -5.36 -5.44
C LEU A 145 -10.22 -5.43 -3.94
N PHE A 146 -9.13 -4.78 -3.48
CA PHE A 146 -8.80 -4.72 -2.06
C PHE A 146 -9.77 -3.84 -1.26
N LYS A 147 -10.24 -2.73 -1.83
CA LYS A 147 -11.19 -1.81 -1.19
C LYS A 147 -12.56 -2.46 -1.03
N GLU A 148 -13.05 -3.15 -2.04
CA GLU A 148 -14.33 -3.85 -2.04
C GLU A 148 -14.31 -5.13 -1.18
N ARG A 149 -13.14 -5.53 -0.70
CA ARG A 149 -12.92 -6.75 0.11
C ARG A 149 -13.40 -8.04 -0.59
N THR A 150 -13.39 -8.05 -1.93
CA THR A 150 -13.75 -9.23 -2.73
C THR A 150 -12.67 -10.30 -2.73
N LEU A 151 -11.42 -9.91 -2.45
CA LEU A 151 -10.30 -10.83 -2.35
C LEU A 151 -10.27 -11.52 -0.98
N LYS A 152 -10.28 -12.85 -0.98
CA LYS A 152 -10.05 -13.65 0.21
C LYS A 152 -8.55 -13.65 0.53
N LYS A 153 -8.20 -13.32 1.77
CA LYS A 153 -6.82 -13.29 2.24
C LYS A 153 -6.63 -14.36 3.31
N TYR A 154 -5.66 -15.23 3.10
CA TYR A 154 -5.34 -16.31 4.01
C TYR A 154 -3.95 -16.10 4.62
N TYR A 155 -3.81 -16.47 5.87
CA TYR A 155 -2.56 -16.42 6.60
C TYR A 155 -2.35 -17.75 7.33
N LEU A 156 -1.12 -18.22 7.36
CA LEU A 156 -0.70 -19.28 8.28
C LEU A 156 -0.05 -18.62 9.48
N CYS A 157 -0.43 -19.03 10.68
CA CYS A 157 0.18 -18.53 11.90
C CYS A 157 0.23 -19.63 12.98
N ILE A 158 1.28 -19.56 13.79
CA ILE A 158 1.39 -20.40 14.98
C ILE A 158 0.98 -19.54 16.18
N VAL A 159 0.01 -20.03 16.93
CA VAL A 159 -0.48 -19.36 18.14
C VAL A 159 -0.19 -20.22 19.38
N LYS A 160 -0.02 -19.56 20.52
CA LYS A 160 0.16 -20.24 21.81
C LYS A 160 -1.16 -20.83 22.29
N GLY A 161 -1.10 -22.04 22.80
CA GLY A 161 -2.24 -22.77 23.32
C GLY A 161 -2.84 -23.74 22.31
N ARG A 162 -3.68 -24.64 22.83
CA ARG A 162 -4.35 -25.67 22.06
C ARG A 162 -5.73 -25.17 21.64
N ILE A 163 -5.92 -24.99 20.36
CA ILE A 163 -7.20 -24.67 19.72
C ILE A 163 -7.56 -25.84 18.82
N THR A 164 -8.73 -26.41 19.01
CA THR A 164 -9.17 -27.63 18.30
C THR A 164 -10.33 -27.37 17.35
N GLU A 165 -11.06 -26.28 17.56
CA GLU A 165 -12.27 -25.96 16.82
C GLU A 165 -12.09 -24.68 16.00
N PRO A 166 -12.66 -24.63 14.80
CA PRO A 166 -12.71 -23.38 14.03
C PRO A 166 -13.58 -22.36 14.76
N ALA A 167 -13.28 -21.09 14.56
CA ALA A 167 -14.12 -20.01 15.04
C ALA A 167 -14.12 -18.80 14.14
N HIS A 168 -15.18 -18.02 14.24
CA HIS A 168 -15.38 -16.75 13.60
C HIS A 168 -15.42 -15.66 14.67
N ILE A 169 -14.54 -14.67 14.54
CA ILE A 169 -14.43 -13.53 15.45
C ILE A 169 -14.86 -12.28 14.70
N SER A 170 -15.83 -11.58 15.27
CA SER A 170 -16.24 -10.26 14.78
C SER A 170 -16.21 -9.25 15.93
N GLY A 171 -15.89 -7.99 15.60
CA GLY A 171 -15.81 -6.93 16.60
C GLY A 171 -15.19 -5.67 16.01
N TYR A 172 -14.59 -4.86 16.87
CA TYR A 172 -14.00 -3.58 16.47
C TYR A 172 -12.56 -3.45 16.95
N LEU A 173 -11.69 -2.96 16.07
CA LEU A 173 -10.34 -2.53 16.45
C LEU A 173 -10.37 -1.06 16.82
N VAL A 174 -9.99 -0.78 18.05
CA VAL A 174 -9.87 0.58 18.60
C VAL A 174 -8.39 0.94 18.64
N LYS A 175 -8.01 2.01 17.97
CA LYS A 175 -6.64 2.52 17.99
C LYS A 175 -6.51 3.67 18.97
N ASP A 176 -5.61 3.53 19.93
CA ASP A 176 -5.15 4.66 20.73
C ASP A 176 -4.08 5.43 19.96
N GLU A 177 -4.42 6.63 19.52
CA GLU A 177 -3.51 7.49 18.73
C GLU A 177 -2.29 7.96 19.52
N LYS A 178 -2.38 8.05 20.87
CA LYS A 178 -1.27 8.51 21.71
C LYS A 178 -0.21 7.43 21.89
N THR A 179 -0.63 6.20 22.13
CA THR A 179 0.26 5.07 22.37
C THR A 179 0.52 4.23 21.11
N ASN A 180 -0.21 4.50 20.02
CA ASN A 180 -0.22 3.72 18.78
C ASN A 180 -0.53 2.22 19.00
N ARG A 181 -1.25 1.91 20.08
CA ARG A 181 -1.71 0.56 20.39
C ARG A 181 -3.10 0.32 19.83
N VAL A 182 -3.34 -0.92 19.44
CA VAL A 182 -4.64 -1.38 18.96
C VAL A 182 -5.19 -2.36 19.99
N SER A 183 -6.46 -2.19 20.35
CA SER A 183 -7.20 -3.10 21.22
C SER A 183 -8.45 -3.60 20.50
N PHE A 184 -8.90 -4.79 20.91
CA PHE A 184 -10.14 -5.38 20.41
C PHE A 184 -11.29 -5.00 21.35
N SER A 185 -12.45 -4.69 20.77
CA SER A 185 -13.68 -4.39 21.50
C SER A 185 -14.84 -5.21 20.94
N ASN A 186 -15.62 -5.78 21.84
CA ASN A 186 -16.87 -6.51 21.54
C ASN A 186 -18.10 -5.60 21.45
N GLY A 187 -17.91 -4.28 21.30
CA GLY A 187 -19.01 -3.32 21.18
C GLY A 187 -20.01 -3.70 20.08
N THR A 188 -21.28 -3.37 20.27
CA THR A 188 -22.37 -3.72 19.34
C THR A 188 -22.43 -2.81 18.12
N SER A 189 -21.76 -1.65 18.18
CA SER A 189 -21.67 -0.70 17.06
C SER A 189 -20.32 -0.01 16.98
N SER A 190 -19.98 0.49 15.80
CA SER A 190 -18.74 1.25 15.57
C SER A 190 -18.69 2.55 16.39
N LYS A 191 -19.84 3.16 16.71
CA LYS A 191 -19.94 4.36 17.54
C LYS A 191 -19.68 4.05 19.01
N GLU A 192 -20.21 2.94 19.53
CA GLU A 192 -19.97 2.51 20.91
C GLU A 192 -18.54 2.03 21.13
N ALA A 193 -18.00 1.26 20.15
CA ALA A 193 -16.65 0.77 20.21
C ALA A 193 -15.60 1.84 19.86
N ASN A 194 -15.99 2.95 19.21
CA ASN A 194 -15.10 3.96 18.65
C ASN A 194 -13.97 3.34 17.80
N GLY A 195 -14.31 2.32 17.00
CA GLY A 195 -13.36 1.51 16.28
C GLY A 195 -13.80 1.10 14.87
N LEU A 196 -12.88 0.48 14.14
CA LEU A 196 -13.13 -0.06 12.80
C LEU A 196 -13.62 -1.51 12.90
N PRO A 197 -14.69 -1.90 12.19
CA PRO A 197 -15.18 -3.26 12.21
C PRO A 197 -14.14 -4.22 11.63
N ILE A 198 -13.97 -5.35 12.29
CA ILE A 198 -13.14 -6.47 11.85
C ILE A 198 -13.90 -7.77 11.88
N GLU A 199 -13.47 -8.66 11.03
CA GLU A 199 -13.97 -10.02 10.91
C GLU A 199 -12.79 -10.94 10.60
N THR A 200 -12.65 -12.00 11.37
CA THR A 200 -11.56 -12.98 11.23
C THR A 200 -12.13 -14.37 11.46
N GLU A 201 -11.90 -15.25 10.51
CA GLU A 201 -12.18 -16.68 10.63
C GLU A 201 -10.85 -17.41 10.77
N TYR A 202 -10.79 -18.40 11.65
CA TYR A 202 -9.63 -19.27 11.76
C TYR A 202 -10.02 -20.73 11.78
N LEU A 203 -9.18 -21.57 11.19
CA LEU A 203 -9.31 -22.99 11.10
C LEU A 203 -8.02 -23.64 11.62
N PRO A 204 -8.04 -24.35 12.76
CA PRO A 204 -6.87 -25.10 13.24
C PRO A 204 -6.52 -26.23 12.26
N ILE A 205 -5.24 -26.31 11.87
CA ILE A 205 -4.73 -27.33 10.94
C ILE A 205 -4.03 -28.46 11.72
N ALA A 206 -3.23 -28.07 12.71
CA ALA A 206 -2.50 -29.00 13.58
C ALA A 206 -2.29 -28.34 14.94
N TRP A 207 -2.18 -29.16 15.99
CA TRP A 207 -1.97 -28.68 17.35
C TRP A 207 -1.21 -29.69 18.22
N ASN A 208 -0.60 -29.18 19.26
CA ASN A 208 -0.10 -29.95 20.40
C ASN A 208 -0.60 -29.32 21.72
N GLN A 209 0.02 -29.62 22.84
CA GLN A 209 -0.41 -29.07 24.15
C GLN A 209 -0.06 -27.57 24.30
N GLU A 210 0.93 -27.06 23.56
CA GLU A 210 1.48 -25.73 23.74
C GLU A 210 1.11 -24.75 22.59
N MET A 211 0.92 -25.26 21.38
CA MET A 211 0.76 -24.45 20.18
C MET A 211 -0.26 -25.03 19.21
N THR A 212 -0.83 -24.16 18.39
CA THR A 212 -1.73 -24.47 17.26
C THR A 212 -1.25 -23.76 15.99
N LEU A 213 -1.25 -24.47 14.86
CA LEU A 213 -1.09 -23.95 13.50
C LEU A 213 -2.46 -23.75 12.87
#